data_5135a5e21e341b0ebbde88ee25c021d4
#
_entry.id   5135a5e21e341b0ebbde88ee25c021d4
#
_cell.length_a   1.000
_cell.length_b   1.000
_cell.length_c   1.000
_cell.angle_alpha   90.00
_cell.angle_beta   90.00
_cell.angle_gamma   90.00
#
_symmetry.space_group_name_H-M   'P 1'
#
loop_
_entity.id
_entity.type
_entity.pdbx_description
1 polymer ?
#
loop_
_entity_poly.entity_id
_entity_poly.type
_entity_poly.pdbx_seq_one_letter_code
_entity_poly.pdbx_strand_id
1 'polypeptide(L)'
;MMKRFVSIIVVFMLLFSLSACSDTTVKGSVVRESTYGNAELDIMPQKLMENIIVGDTVLVTIGDFSEEMPFVDNLVAEDGKLQLFFDKEDHNINICIYNQRFCDTYDIEVGAKVTIKKK
;
A
#
# COMPACT_ATOMS: atom_id res chain seq x y z
N MET A 1 -4.74 20.12 -44.13
CA MET A 1 -5.06 18.71 -43.90
C MET A 1 -4.21 18.10 -42.82
N MET A 2 -2.92 18.24 -42.89
CA MET A 2 -2.02 17.67 -41.92
C MET A 2 -2.26 18.14 -40.47
N LYS A 3 -2.64 19.40 -40.31
CA LYS A 3 -2.92 20.00 -39.00
C LYS A 3 -4.06 19.31 -38.25
N ARG A 4 -5.03 18.78 -38.99
CA ARG A 4 -6.17 18.10 -38.37
C ARG A 4 -5.77 16.78 -37.72
N PHE A 5 -4.86 16.05 -38.32
CA PHE A 5 -4.37 14.80 -37.78
C PHE A 5 -3.61 15.02 -36.48
N VAL A 6 -2.81 16.09 -36.43
CA VAL A 6 -2.05 16.42 -35.21
C VAL A 6 -2.99 16.72 -34.04
N SER A 7 -4.07 17.45 -34.29
CA SER A 7 -5.06 17.77 -33.26
C SER A 7 -5.73 16.52 -32.70
N ILE A 8 -6.06 15.58 -33.55
CA ILE A 8 -6.69 14.32 -33.15
C ILE A 8 -5.73 13.51 -32.26
N ILE A 9 -4.46 13.45 -32.63
CA ILE A 9 -3.45 12.75 -31.86
C ILE A 9 -3.29 13.36 -30.46
N VAL A 10 -3.28 14.66 -30.36
CA VAL A 10 -3.17 15.37 -29.08
C VAL A 10 -4.36 15.05 -28.16
N VAL A 11 -5.57 15.07 -28.70
CA VAL A 11 -6.77 14.72 -27.94
C VAL A 11 -6.69 13.27 -27.44
N PHE A 12 -6.23 12.38 -28.28
CA PHE A 12 -6.07 10.97 -27.91
C PHE A 12 -5.07 10.80 -26.77
N MET A 13 -3.96 11.52 -26.78
CA MET A 13 -2.97 11.47 -25.70
C MET A 13 -3.52 12.00 -24.38
N LEU A 14 -4.36 13.03 -24.41
CA LEU A 14 -5.03 13.54 -23.22
C LEU A 14 -5.94 12.50 -22.58
N LEU A 15 -6.67 11.74 -23.39
CA LEU A 15 -7.51 10.66 -22.90
C LEU A 15 -6.68 9.57 -22.20
N PHE A 16 -5.52 9.25 -22.74
CA PHE A 16 -4.59 8.31 -22.10
C PHE A 16 -4.12 8.81 -20.73
N SER A 17 -3.80 10.07 -20.63
CA SER A 17 -3.39 10.68 -19.37
C SER A 17 -4.47 10.59 -18.31
N LEU A 18 -5.72 10.78 -18.68
CA LEU A 18 -6.85 10.63 -17.76
C LEU A 18 -7.00 9.20 -17.26
N SER A 19 -6.78 8.20 -18.11
CA SER A 19 -6.82 6.80 -17.70
C SER A 19 -5.76 6.50 -16.65
N ALA A 20 -4.56 7.07 -16.77
CA ALA A 20 -3.48 6.89 -15.82
C ALA A 20 -3.79 7.47 -14.44
N CYS A 21 -4.71 8.44 -14.34
CA CYS A 21 -5.10 9.06 -13.07
C CYS A 21 -5.99 8.16 -12.20
N SER A 22 -6.44 7.00 -12.71
CA SER A 22 -7.27 6.06 -11.95
C SER A 22 -6.47 5.15 -11.01
N ASP A 23 -5.17 5.32 -10.95
CA ASP A 23 -4.28 4.50 -10.12
C ASP A 23 -4.57 4.70 -8.63
N THR A 24 -4.81 3.59 -7.92
CA THR A 24 -5.10 3.62 -6.49
C THR A 24 -3.83 3.35 -5.71
N THR A 25 -3.13 4.41 -5.37
CA THR A 25 -1.87 4.35 -4.62
C THR A 25 -1.96 5.22 -3.39
N VAL A 26 -1.63 4.67 -2.23
CA VAL A 26 -1.58 5.39 -0.96
C VAL A 26 -0.14 5.41 -0.50
N LYS A 27 0.33 6.59 -0.07
CA LYS A 27 1.72 6.78 0.37
C LYS A 27 1.75 7.18 1.83
N GLY A 28 2.77 6.70 2.53
CA GLY A 28 2.98 7.03 3.92
C GLY A 28 4.40 6.70 4.34
N SER A 29 4.59 6.56 5.64
CA SER A 29 5.90 6.25 6.24
C SER A 29 5.72 5.31 7.41
N VAL A 30 6.77 4.56 7.73
CA VAL A 30 6.84 3.79 8.96
C VAL A 30 7.14 4.76 10.10
N VAL A 31 6.24 4.86 11.07
CA VAL A 31 6.39 5.80 12.20
C VAL A 31 6.84 5.13 13.47
N ARG A 32 6.64 3.82 13.58
CA ARG A 32 7.03 3.07 14.78
C ARG A 32 7.20 1.59 14.45
N GLU A 33 8.14 0.94 15.12
CA GLU A 33 8.19 -0.51 15.18
C GLU A 33 7.46 -0.94 16.46
N SER A 34 6.46 -1.80 16.35
CA SER A 34 5.72 -2.26 17.51
C SER A 34 6.55 -3.25 18.34
N THR A 35 6.08 -3.56 19.55
CA THR A 35 6.70 -4.57 20.41
C THR A 35 6.84 -5.93 19.70
N TYR A 36 5.93 -6.21 18.77
CA TYR A 36 5.95 -7.46 18.00
C TYR A 36 6.76 -7.37 16.71
N GLY A 37 7.43 -6.24 16.45
CA GLY A 37 8.24 -6.06 15.27
C GLY A 37 7.44 -5.68 14.01
N ASN A 38 6.19 -5.29 14.18
CA ASN A 38 5.35 -4.83 13.06
C ASN A 38 5.71 -3.39 12.69
N ALA A 39 5.56 -3.04 11.42
CA ALA A 39 5.74 -1.65 10.97
C ALA A 39 4.40 -0.92 11.08
N GLU A 40 4.32 0.02 12.02
CA GLU A 40 3.15 0.90 12.12
C GLU A 40 3.32 2.08 11.17
N LEU A 41 2.25 2.37 10.42
CA LEU A 41 2.26 3.40 9.38
C LEU A 41 1.54 4.66 9.85
N ASP A 42 1.92 5.80 9.28
CA ASP A 42 1.24 7.07 9.52
C ASP A 42 -0.01 7.25 8.65
N ILE A 43 -0.41 6.20 7.94
CA ILE A 43 -1.60 6.24 7.09
C ILE A 43 -2.84 6.06 7.96
N MET A 44 -3.74 7.04 7.91
CA MET A 44 -5.02 6.95 8.61
C MET A 44 -5.88 5.86 8.01
N PRO A 45 -6.51 4.99 8.83
CA PRO A 45 -7.38 3.93 8.29
C PRO A 45 -8.48 4.46 7.38
N GLN A 46 -9.12 5.57 7.72
CA GLN A 46 -10.16 6.18 6.89
C GLN A 46 -9.62 6.58 5.51
N LYS A 47 -8.39 7.08 5.47
CA LYS A 47 -7.75 7.50 4.23
C LYS A 47 -7.46 6.30 3.34
N LEU A 48 -6.91 5.25 3.91
CA LEU A 48 -6.63 4.01 3.19
C LEU A 48 -7.92 3.42 2.63
N MET A 49 -8.97 3.36 3.46
CA MET A 49 -10.23 2.71 3.11
C MET A 49 -11.15 3.52 2.19
N GLU A 50 -10.73 4.70 1.77
CA GLU A 50 -11.41 5.42 0.69
C GLU A 50 -11.36 4.63 -0.63
N ASN A 51 -10.30 3.85 -0.85
CA ASN A 51 -10.07 3.16 -2.11
C ASN A 51 -9.69 1.68 -1.95
N ILE A 52 -9.24 1.27 -0.77
CA ILE A 52 -8.78 -0.10 -0.48
C ILE A 52 -9.60 -0.61 0.69
N ILE A 53 -10.27 -1.75 0.51
CA ILE A 53 -11.14 -2.31 1.53
C ILE A 53 -10.59 -3.65 2.03
N VAL A 54 -11.02 -4.05 3.23
CA VAL A 54 -10.68 -5.35 3.80
C VAL A 54 -11.07 -6.46 2.82
N GLY A 55 -10.15 -7.36 2.56
CA GLY A 55 -10.30 -8.43 1.57
C GLY A 55 -9.56 -8.17 0.28
N ASP A 56 -9.20 -6.93 -0.01
CA ASP A 56 -8.39 -6.61 -1.19
C ASP A 56 -6.98 -7.15 -1.03
N THR A 57 -6.35 -7.49 -2.15
CA THR A 57 -4.91 -7.74 -2.21
C THR A 57 -4.21 -6.44 -2.58
N VAL A 58 -3.15 -6.12 -1.87
CA VAL A 58 -2.37 -4.91 -2.09
C VAL A 58 -0.91 -5.25 -2.37
N LEU A 59 -0.25 -4.37 -3.11
CA LEU A 59 1.20 -4.41 -3.30
C LEU A 59 1.81 -3.36 -2.36
N VAL A 60 2.65 -3.80 -1.43
CA VAL A 60 3.33 -2.93 -0.48
C VAL A 60 4.80 -2.81 -0.89
N THR A 61 5.26 -1.59 -1.04
CA THR A 61 6.64 -1.30 -1.43
C THR A 61 7.30 -0.41 -0.37
N ILE A 62 8.45 -0.83 0.12
CA ILE A 62 9.30 -0.07 1.06
C ILE A 62 10.74 -0.26 0.60
N GLY A 63 11.31 0.74 -0.10
CA GLY A 63 12.65 0.58 -0.67
C GLY A 63 12.73 -0.62 -1.61
N ASP A 64 13.60 -1.57 -1.28
CA ASP A 64 13.77 -2.80 -2.06
C ASP A 64 12.73 -3.87 -1.74
N PHE A 65 11.99 -3.72 -0.66
CA PHE A 65 10.89 -4.62 -0.33
C PHE A 65 9.68 -4.31 -1.21
N SER A 66 9.14 -5.34 -1.87
CA SER A 66 7.93 -5.18 -2.68
C SER A 66 7.21 -6.53 -2.73
N GLU A 67 6.11 -6.63 -2.00
CA GLU A 67 5.35 -7.88 -1.89
C GLU A 67 3.85 -7.65 -1.91
N GLU A 68 3.14 -8.58 -2.49
CA GLU A 68 1.68 -8.62 -2.43
C GLU A 68 1.22 -9.25 -1.13
N MET A 69 0.16 -8.70 -0.54
CA MET A 69 -0.40 -9.22 0.68
C MET A 69 -1.86 -8.83 0.82
N PRO A 70 -2.67 -9.60 1.58
CA PRO A 70 -4.05 -9.22 1.82
C PRO A 70 -4.13 -8.05 2.81
N PHE A 71 -5.14 -7.20 2.63
CA PHE A 71 -5.54 -6.21 3.63
C PHE A 71 -6.61 -6.84 4.52
N VAL A 72 -6.33 -6.94 5.81
CA VAL A 72 -7.17 -7.67 6.77
C VAL A 72 -7.47 -6.82 8.01
N ASP A 73 -8.57 -7.10 8.68
CA ASP A 73 -8.91 -6.52 9.98
C ASP A 73 -8.92 -7.57 11.12
N ASN A 74 -8.67 -8.82 10.77
CA ASN A 74 -8.37 -9.91 11.70
C ASN A 74 -7.11 -10.60 11.19
N LEU A 75 -6.14 -10.79 12.06
CA LEU A 75 -4.89 -11.43 11.68
C LEU A 75 -5.12 -12.86 11.17
N VAL A 76 -4.54 -13.16 10.03
CA VAL A 76 -4.51 -14.52 9.51
C VAL A 76 -3.44 -15.29 10.27
N ALA A 77 -3.86 -16.30 11.03
CA ALA A 77 -2.99 -17.09 11.91
C ALA A 77 -2.30 -18.20 11.13
N GLU A 78 -1.41 -17.81 10.22
CA GLU A 78 -0.62 -18.72 9.39
C GLU A 78 0.83 -18.28 9.46
N ASP A 79 1.71 -19.14 9.91
CA ASP A 79 3.13 -18.80 10.11
C ASP A 79 3.75 -18.27 8.83
N GLY A 80 4.43 -17.13 8.95
CA GLY A 80 5.08 -16.48 7.83
C GLY A 80 4.16 -15.68 6.92
N LYS A 81 2.87 -15.56 7.25
CA LYS A 81 1.91 -14.82 6.41
C LYS A 81 2.13 -13.32 6.52
N LEU A 82 2.53 -12.72 5.40
CA LEU A 82 2.57 -11.26 5.25
C LEU A 82 1.16 -10.74 5.10
N GLN A 83 0.85 -9.65 5.80
CA GLN A 83 -0.46 -9.02 5.75
C GLN A 83 -0.40 -7.55 6.12
N LEU A 84 -1.24 -6.77 5.49
CA LEU A 84 -1.50 -5.39 5.88
C LEU A 84 -2.68 -5.42 6.83
N PHE A 85 -2.48 -5.00 8.06
CA PHE A 85 -3.44 -5.19 9.15
C PHE A 85 -4.01 -3.86 9.62
N PHE A 86 -5.33 -3.77 9.63
CA PHE A 86 -6.04 -2.68 10.30
C PHE A 86 -6.32 -3.12 11.74
N ASP A 87 -5.59 -2.54 12.68
CA ASP A 87 -5.81 -2.74 14.11
C ASP A 87 -6.94 -1.82 14.56
N LYS A 88 -8.11 -2.41 14.80
CA LYS A 88 -9.30 -1.65 15.19
C LYS A 88 -9.22 -1.11 16.61
N GLU A 89 -8.47 -1.75 17.49
CA GLU A 89 -8.31 -1.30 18.88
C GLU A 89 -7.44 -0.06 18.93
N ASP A 90 -6.29 -0.09 18.30
CA ASP A 90 -5.35 1.04 18.30
C ASP A 90 -5.62 2.01 17.15
N HIS A 91 -6.52 1.67 16.26
CA HIS A 91 -6.94 2.49 15.11
C HIS A 91 -5.75 2.89 14.24
N ASN A 92 -4.94 1.91 13.86
CA ASN A 92 -3.76 2.12 13.01
C ASN A 92 -3.63 1.04 11.94
N ILE A 93 -2.74 1.29 10.98
CA ILE A 93 -2.42 0.37 9.90
C ILE A 93 -1.01 -0.15 10.14
N ASN A 94 -0.84 -1.46 10.11
CA ASN A 94 0.43 -2.13 10.34
C ASN A 94 0.75 -3.09 9.21
N ILE A 95 2.04 -3.28 8.94
CA ILE A 95 2.52 -4.39 8.12
C ILE A 95 3.10 -5.43 9.07
N CYS A 96 2.65 -6.67 8.95
CA CYS A 96 3.10 -7.73 9.84
C CYS A 96 3.30 -9.06 9.13
N ILE A 97 4.11 -9.91 9.76
CA ILE A 97 4.25 -11.31 9.41
C ILE A 97 3.81 -12.11 10.64
N TYR A 98 2.89 -13.04 10.46
CA TYR A 98 2.42 -13.85 11.59
C TYR A 98 3.58 -14.70 12.15
N ASN A 99 3.78 -14.63 13.47
CA ASN A 99 4.85 -15.32 14.21
C ASN A 99 6.28 -14.92 13.81
N GLN A 100 6.47 -13.75 13.20
CA GLN A 100 7.79 -13.21 12.88
C GLN A 100 7.80 -11.70 13.11
N ARG A 101 9.00 -11.14 13.20
CA ARG A 101 9.18 -9.70 13.34
C ARG A 101 9.44 -9.11 11.95
N PHE A 102 8.46 -8.41 11.39
CA PHE A 102 8.53 -7.89 10.03
C PHE A 102 9.74 -6.96 9.85
N CYS A 103 9.92 -5.99 10.76
CA CYS A 103 10.99 -5.01 10.62
C CYS A 103 12.37 -5.64 10.67
N ASP A 104 12.56 -6.67 11.52
CA ASP A 104 13.84 -7.38 11.60
C ASP A 104 14.07 -8.25 10.37
N THR A 105 13.03 -8.95 9.91
CA THR A 105 13.15 -9.88 8.78
C THR A 105 13.56 -9.16 7.49
N TYR A 106 13.02 -7.96 7.26
CA TYR A 106 13.25 -7.21 6.03
C TYR A 106 14.09 -5.96 6.22
N ASP A 107 14.67 -5.76 7.41
CA ASP A 107 15.52 -4.62 7.72
C ASP A 107 14.81 -3.28 7.43
N ILE A 108 13.62 -3.15 7.97
CA ILE A 108 12.79 -1.94 7.81
C ILE A 108 13.03 -1.00 8.98
N GLU A 109 13.33 0.25 8.69
CA GLU A 109 13.59 1.27 9.70
C GLU A 109 12.45 2.28 9.81
N VAL A 110 12.30 2.85 11.00
CA VAL A 110 11.40 3.99 11.21
C VAL A 110 11.82 5.14 10.31
N GLY A 111 10.86 5.76 9.65
CA GLY A 111 11.10 6.81 8.66
C GLY A 111 11.09 6.31 7.23
N ALA A 112 11.11 5.00 7.00
CA ALA A 112 11.07 4.44 5.65
C ALA A 112 9.75 4.80 4.95
N LYS A 113 9.83 5.16 3.67
CA LYS A 113 8.67 5.50 2.85
C LYS A 113 7.95 4.23 2.42
N VAL A 114 6.62 4.27 2.47
CA VAL A 114 5.75 3.15 2.14
C VAL A 114 4.80 3.55 1.03
N THR A 115 4.63 2.67 0.06
CA THR A 115 3.63 2.81 -0.99
C THR A 115 2.73 1.59 -0.96
N ILE A 116 1.42 1.80 -0.95
CA ILE A 116 0.43 0.72 -0.97
C ILE A 116 -0.44 0.91 -2.21
N LYS A 117 -0.48 -0.10 -3.05
CA LYS A 117 -1.22 -0.06 -4.30
C LYS A 117 -2.21 -1.22 -4.33
N LYS A 118 -3.46 -0.93 -4.66
CA LYS A 118 -4.48 -1.96 -4.85
C LYS A 118 -4.16 -2.77 -6.11
N LYS A 119 -4.27 -4.08 -6.00
CA LYS A 119 -4.11 -5.00 -7.13
C LYS A 119 -5.32 -5.03 -8.04
#